data_cb33a2bfb2874da3041b09f67e1bc073
#
_entry.id   cb33a2bfb2874da3041b09f67e1bc073
#
_cell.length_a   1.000
_cell.length_b   1.000
_cell.length_c   1.000
_cell.angle_alpha   90.00
_cell.angle_beta   90.00
_cell.angle_gamma   90.00
#
_symmetry.space_group_name_H-M   'P 1'
#
loop_
_entity.id
_entity.type
_entity.pdbx_description
1 polymer ?
#
loop_
_entity_poly.entity_id
_entity_poly.type
_entity_poly.pdbx_seq_one_letter_code
_entity_poly.pdbx_strand_id
1 'polypeptide(L)'
;MNFDQTTVSRRAFLAGSASIVASTTALAASTGFAWEASGEQKTIGFALVGIGNLSMSQLLPAFAKCKVARPVALVSGHPDKAREQAEKYGISPKNIYNYENFDSIKDNPEIDVVYVVLPNSMHAEYTIRAAKAGKHVLCEKPMANTVADCQAMIDACSAANRKLMIGYRLRYEPMTQKAIALAQSADDMGDIKQITAEAGFNIRDPDQWRLNRKLAGGGPLMDMGIYALNAVRYLSGQEPIEVSAVSYSTPGDPRFKEVEETIAFELRFKSGIV
;
A
#
# COMPACT_ATOMS: atom_id res chain seq x y z
N MET A 1 -22.00 -6.93 45.97
CA MET A 1 -21.75 -5.73 45.12
C MET A 1 -22.72 -5.76 43.98
N ASN A 2 -23.76 -4.94 44.04
CA ASN A 2 -24.81 -4.87 43.01
C ASN A 2 -24.31 -4.00 41.87
N PHE A 3 -24.22 -4.56 40.67
CA PHE A 3 -24.03 -3.80 39.44
C PHE A 3 -25.38 -3.30 38.98
N ASP A 4 -25.57 -1.99 39.03
CA ASP A 4 -26.73 -1.29 38.49
C ASP A 4 -26.63 -1.21 36.96
N GLN A 5 -27.48 -1.96 36.25
CA GLN A 5 -27.56 -1.94 34.81
C GLN A 5 -28.55 -0.84 34.38
N THR A 6 -28.06 0.36 34.17
CA THR A 6 -28.84 1.41 33.46
C THR A 6 -28.85 1.13 31.96
N THR A 7 -29.88 0.42 31.51
CA THR A 7 -30.18 0.23 30.09
C THR A 7 -30.74 1.52 29.49
N VAL A 8 -29.93 2.24 28.75
CA VAL A 8 -30.40 3.37 27.93
C VAL A 8 -31.14 2.84 26.71
N SER A 9 -32.47 3.08 26.63
CA SER A 9 -33.27 2.59 25.51
C SER A 9 -32.92 3.34 24.20
N ARG A 10 -33.04 2.64 23.06
CA ARG A 10 -32.83 3.22 21.71
C ARG A 10 -33.66 4.50 21.45
N ARG A 11 -34.80 4.68 22.12
CA ARG A 11 -35.63 5.86 22.00
C ARG A 11 -35.08 7.09 22.73
N ALA A 12 -34.36 6.90 23.82
CA ALA A 12 -33.72 8.00 24.55
C ALA A 12 -32.50 8.56 23.77
N PHE A 13 -31.79 7.72 23.00
CA PHE A 13 -30.68 8.14 22.15
C PHE A 13 -31.11 8.99 20.95
N LEU A 14 -32.31 8.74 20.40
CA LEU A 14 -32.85 9.48 19.24
C LEU A 14 -33.57 10.79 19.63
N ALA A 15 -33.95 10.99 20.87
CA ALA A 15 -34.59 12.21 21.32
C ALA A 15 -33.63 13.34 21.71
N GLY A 16 -32.33 13.03 21.87
CA GLY A 16 -31.28 14.03 22.25
C GLY A 16 -30.70 14.84 21.09
N SER A 17 -31.06 14.55 19.83
CA SER A 17 -30.44 15.18 18.65
C SER A 17 -31.30 16.21 17.92
N ALA A 18 -32.43 16.65 18.49
CA ALA A 18 -33.37 17.53 17.82
C ALA A 18 -33.65 18.86 18.54
N SER A 19 -32.68 19.48 19.18
CA SER A 19 -32.90 20.80 19.78
C SER A 19 -31.60 21.62 19.91
N ILE A 20 -30.98 21.99 18.79
CA ILE A 20 -30.12 23.20 18.70
C ILE A 20 -30.21 23.70 17.25
N VAL A 21 -31.30 24.31 16.87
CA VAL A 21 -31.38 25.27 15.77
C VAL A 21 -32.45 26.29 16.16
N ALA A 22 -32.03 27.37 16.81
CA ALA A 22 -32.65 28.71 16.70
C ALA A 22 -31.89 29.68 17.60
N SER A 23 -31.51 30.79 17.02
CA SER A 23 -31.08 32.05 17.67
C SER A 23 -29.57 32.31 17.61
N THR A 24 -29.12 32.90 16.49
CA THR A 24 -28.29 34.11 16.50
C THR A 24 -28.30 34.74 15.10
N THR A 25 -29.24 35.66 14.88
CA THR A 25 -29.09 36.70 13.88
C THR A 25 -28.33 37.90 14.49
N ALA A 26 -27.44 38.45 13.67
CA ALA A 26 -26.82 39.78 13.75
C ALA A 26 -25.55 39.94 14.64
N LEU A 27 -24.38 39.91 14.03
CA LEU A 27 -23.59 41.16 13.78
C LEU A 27 -22.52 40.86 12.71
N ALA A 28 -22.76 41.40 11.53
CA ALA A 28 -21.74 41.45 10.48
C ALA A 28 -20.72 42.54 10.85
N ALA A 29 -19.48 42.14 11.08
CA ALA A 29 -18.32 43.02 10.95
C ALA A 29 -17.35 42.35 10.00
N SER A 30 -17.24 42.94 8.84
CA SER A 30 -16.39 42.62 7.70
C SER A 30 -14.92 42.55 8.10
N THR A 31 -14.37 41.35 8.16
CA THR A 31 -12.98 41.11 7.78
C THR A 31 -13.01 40.02 6.71
N GLY A 32 -12.90 40.49 5.46
CA GLY A 32 -12.89 39.63 4.30
C GLY A 32 -11.66 38.73 4.30
N PHE A 33 -11.82 37.52 4.80
CA PHE A 33 -11.10 36.39 4.27
C PHE A 33 -11.97 35.85 3.13
N ALA A 34 -11.81 36.45 1.94
CA ALA A 34 -12.19 35.79 0.73
C ALA A 34 -11.36 34.50 0.67
N TRP A 35 -11.97 33.37 0.98
CA TRP A 35 -11.49 32.09 0.53
C TRP A 35 -11.57 32.17 -1.00
N GLU A 36 -10.45 32.48 -1.66
CA GLU A 36 -10.34 32.30 -3.10
C GLU A 36 -10.75 30.87 -3.37
N ALA A 37 -11.81 30.67 -4.15
CA ALA A 37 -12.24 29.37 -4.63
C ALA A 37 -11.00 28.74 -5.27
N SER A 38 -10.48 27.71 -4.60
CA SER A 38 -9.34 26.93 -5.02
C SER A 38 -9.52 26.54 -6.47
N GLY A 39 -8.56 26.90 -7.29
CA GLY A 39 -8.45 26.41 -8.66
C GLY A 39 -8.66 24.89 -8.69
N GLU A 40 -9.13 24.37 -9.80
CA GLU A 40 -9.35 22.93 -10.04
C GLU A 40 -8.20 22.13 -9.46
N GLN A 41 -8.49 21.27 -8.49
CA GLN A 41 -7.48 20.44 -7.85
C GLN A 41 -6.88 19.54 -8.93
N LYS A 42 -5.64 19.82 -9.34
CA LYS A 42 -4.95 19.05 -10.38
C LYS A 42 -4.98 17.57 -10.03
N THR A 43 -5.63 16.77 -10.87
CA THR A 43 -5.64 15.31 -10.72
C THR A 43 -4.25 14.75 -11.01
N ILE A 44 -3.71 13.93 -10.13
CA ILE A 44 -2.40 13.29 -10.26
C ILE A 44 -2.48 12.16 -11.28
N GLY A 45 -1.64 12.21 -12.29
CA GLY A 45 -1.56 11.20 -13.35
C GLY A 45 -0.63 10.05 -12.99
N PHE A 46 -1.14 8.82 -13.08
CA PHE A 46 -0.39 7.60 -12.80
C PHE A 46 -0.09 6.81 -14.08
N ALA A 47 1.16 6.37 -14.23
CA ALA A 47 1.54 5.32 -15.16
C ALA A 47 1.60 3.97 -14.41
N LEU A 48 0.80 2.98 -14.81
CA LEU A 48 0.86 1.63 -14.25
C LEU A 48 1.87 0.78 -15.02
N VAL A 49 2.86 0.25 -14.32
CA VAL A 49 3.90 -0.63 -14.87
C VAL A 49 3.61 -2.07 -14.45
N GLY A 50 3.24 -2.89 -15.42
CA GLY A 50 2.75 -4.25 -15.19
C GLY A 50 1.23 -4.33 -15.13
N ILE A 51 0.63 -4.95 -16.16
CA ILE A 51 -0.82 -5.15 -16.27
C ILE A 51 -1.13 -6.62 -15.93
N GLY A 52 -0.78 -7.00 -14.70
CA GLY A 52 -1.10 -8.29 -14.10
C GLY A 52 -2.51 -8.32 -13.49
N ASN A 53 -2.83 -9.43 -12.80
CA ASN A 53 -4.13 -9.60 -12.16
C ASN A 53 -4.43 -8.46 -11.15
N LEU A 54 -3.46 -8.06 -10.33
CA LEU A 54 -3.63 -6.97 -9.36
C LEU A 54 -4.03 -5.66 -10.05
N SER A 55 -3.32 -5.28 -11.12
CA SER A 55 -3.62 -4.06 -11.87
C SER A 55 -5.02 -4.08 -12.48
N MET A 56 -5.42 -5.21 -13.10
CA MET A 56 -6.70 -5.31 -13.80
C MET A 56 -7.90 -5.48 -12.86
N SER A 57 -7.76 -6.29 -11.80
CA SER A 57 -8.88 -6.65 -10.93
C SER A 57 -9.08 -5.70 -9.75
N GLN A 58 -8.04 -4.98 -9.34
CA GLN A 58 -8.07 -4.13 -8.15
C GLN A 58 -7.71 -2.66 -8.45
N LEU A 59 -6.53 -2.40 -9.05
CA LEU A 59 -6.01 -1.03 -9.13
C LEU A 59 -6.77 -0.18 -10.15
N LEU A 60 -6.93 -0.64 -11.38
CA LEU A 60 -7.67 0.10 -12.40
C LEU A 60 -9.14 0.37 -11.98
N PRO A 61 -9.90 -0.61 -11.44
CA PRO A 61 -11.22 -0.34 -10.88
C PRO A 61 -11.21 0.65 -9.69
N ALA A 62 -10.16 0.63 -8.86
CA ALA A 62 -10.03 1.56 -7.74
C ALA A 62 -9.77 2.99 -8.22
N PHE A 63 -8.95 3.18 -9.25
CA PHE A 63 -8.73 4.50 -9.86
C PHE A 63 -10.03 5.14 -10.35
N ALA A 64 -10.96 4.35 -10.89
CA ALA A 64 -12.26 4.86 -11.32
C ALA A 64 -13.09 5.47 -10.17
N LYS A 65 -12.76 5.15 -8.91
CA LYS A 65 -13.40 5.72 -7.70
C LYS A 65 -12.58 6.85 -7.07
N CYS A 66 -11.35 7.09 -7.54
CA CYS A 66 -10.49 8.17 -7.02
C CYS A 66 -10.92 9.53 -7.55
N LYS A 67 -10.90 10.54 -6.67
CA LYS A 67 -11.21 11.93 -7.03
C LYS A 67 -9.96 12.74 -7.41
N VAL A 68 -8.80 12.34 -6.89
CA VAL A 68 -7.55 13.11 -6.98
C VAL A 68 -6.45 12.39 -7.77
N ALA A 69 -6.70 11.18 -8.26
CA ALA A 69 -5.74 10.38 -9.01
C ALA A 69 -6.43 9.65 -10.18
N ARG A 70 -5.74 9.54 -11.31
CA ARG A 70 -6.24 8.82 -12.49
C ARG A 70 -5.13 8.06 -13.20
N PRO A 71 -5.41 6.90 -13.82
CA PRO A 71 -4.45 6.25 -14.70
C PRO A 71 -4.37 7.05 -16.01
N VAL A 72 -3.16 7.41 -16.43
CA VAL A 72 -2.92 8.16 -17.68
C VAL A 72 -2.04 7.40 -18.64
N ALA A 73 -1.31 6.39 -18.18
CA ALA A 73 -0.42 5.59 -19.00
C ALA A 73 -0.35 4.14 -18.51
N LEU A 74 -0.03 3.23 -19.42
CA LEU A 74 0.18 1.81 -19.16
C LEU A 74 1.52 1.37 -19.72
N VAL A 75 2.23 0.51 -18.98
CA VAL A 75 3.49 -0.14 -19.43
C VAL A 75 3.31 -1.64 -19.36
N SER A 76 3.44 -2.34 -20.49
CA SER A 76 3.22 -3.77 -20.56
C SER A 76 4.04 -4.43 -21.67
N GLY A 77 4.51 -5.66 -21.44
CA GLY A 77 5.06 -6.52 -22.47
C GLY A 77 3.99 -7.17 -23.37
N HIS A 78 2.69 -6.94 -23.09
CA HIS A 78 1.55 -7.48 -23.83
C HIS A 78 0.74 -6.36 -24.47
N PRO A 79 1.04 -5.97 -25.72
CA PRO A 79 0.46 -4.78 -26.35
C PRO A 79 -1.06 -4.86 -26.53
N ASP A 80 -1.60 -6.04 -26.86
CA ASP A 80 -3.05 -6.21 -27.04
C ASP A 80 -3.81 -5.98 -25.73
N LYS A 81 -3.33 -6.58 -24.67
CA LYS A 81 -3.87 -6.38 -23.32
C LYS A 81 -3.79 -4.92 -22.87
N ALA A 82 -2.68 -4.24 -23.19
CA ALA A 82 -2.53 -2.83 -22.88
C ALA A 82 -3.55 -1.96 -23.64
N ARG A 83 -3.79 -2.24 -24.92
CA ARG A 83 -4.78 -1.54 -25.74
C ARG A 83 -6.20 -1.73 -25.20
N GLU A 84 -6.59 -2.96 -24.88
CA GLU A 84 -7.89 -3.27 -24.28
C GLU A 84 -8.13 -2.49 -22.99
N GLN A 85 -7.16 -2.50 -22.08
CA GLN A 85 -7.29 -1.78 -20.81
C GLN A 85 -7.25 -0.25 -21.01
N ALA A 86 -6.45 0.25 -21.95
CA ALA A 86 -6.41 1.67 -22.27
C ALA A 86 -7.77 2.17 -22.79
N GLU A 87 -8.39 1.45 -23.71
CA GLU A 87 -9.74 1.75 -24.21
C GLU A 87 -10.75 1.76 -23.10
N LYS A 88 -10.76 0.71 -22.26
CA LYS A 88 -11.71 0.56 -21.13
C LYS A 88 -11.63 1.70 -20.12
N TYR A 89 -10.44 2.25 -19.86
CA TYR A 89 -10.22 3.28 -18.85
C TYR A 89 -9.96 4.67 -19.43
N GLY A 90 -10.17 4.87 -20.73
CA GLY A 90 -10.03 6.17 -21.39
C GLY A 90 -8.57 6.68 -21.44
N ILE A 91 -7.60 5.76 -21.45
CA ILE A 91 -6.16 6.11 -21.57
C ILE A 91 -5.81 6.26 -23.04
N SER A 92 -5.16 7.37 -23.39
CA SER A 92 -4.76 7.63 -24.77
C SER A 92 -3.83 6.53 -25.32
N PRO A 93 -4.05 6.03 -26.53
CA PRO A 93 -3.14 5.05 -27.17
C PRO A 93 -1.67 5.50 -27.21
N LYS A 94 -1.39 6.79 -27.33
CA LYS A 94 -0.03 7.36 -27.30
C LYS A 94 0.68 7.17 -25.95
N ASN A 95 -0.08 6.87 -24.89
CA ASN A 95 0.41 6.68 -23.54
C ASN A 95 0.54 5.17 -23.18
N ILE A 96 0.59 4.31 -24.19
CA ILE A 96 0.91 2.90 -24.01
C ILE A 96 2.40 2.70 -24.30
N TYR A 97 3.11 2.21 -23.31
CA TYR A 97 4.54 1.92 -23.35
C TYR A 97 4.80 0.43 -23.17
N ASN A 98 6.00 0.00 -23.56
CA ASN A 98 6.53 -1.31 -23.23
C ASN A 98 7.79 -1.18 -22.36
N TYR A 99 8.41 -2.31 -22.01
CA TYR A 99 9.61 -2.30 -21.15
C TYR A 99 10.86 -1.72 -21.85
N GLU A 100 10.91 -1.78 -23.20
CA GLU A 100 12.01 -1.28 -24.00
C GLU A 100 12.00 0.26 -24.10
N ASN A 101 10.82 0.84 -24.34
CA ASN A 101 10.66 2.28 -24.46
C ASN A 101 10.22 2.98 -23.17
N PHE A 102 10.28 2.27 -22.03
CA PHE A 102 9.84 2.77 -20.71
C PHE A 102 10.40 4.17 -20.40
N ASP A 103 11.69 4.40 -20.66
CA ASP A 103 12.36 5.66 -20.28
C ASP A 103 11.83 6.88 -21.00
N SER A 104 11.09 6.69 -22.11
CA SER A 104 10.41 7.79 -22.81
C SER A 104 9.26 8.43 -22.04
N ILE A 105 8.83 7.83 -20.91
CA ILE A 105 7.86 8.43 -19.99
C ILE A 105 8.32 9.79 -19.45
N LYS A 106 9.64 10.07 -19.47
CA LYS A 106 10.22 11.34 -19.04
C LYS A 106 9.60 12.53 -19.79
N ASP A 107 9.28 12.33 -21.06
CA ASP A 107 8.78 13.38 -21.95
C ASP A 107 7.25 13.51 -21.87
N ASN A 108 6.57 12.70 -21.08
CA ASN A 108 5.12 12.77 -20.92
C ASN A 108 4.72 13.60 -19.68
N PRO A 109 4.20 14.82 -19.85
CA PRO A 109 3.81 15.69 -18.74
C PRO A 109 2.53 15.24 -18.02
N GLU A 110 1.75 14.30 -18.60
CA GLU A 110 0.56 13.76 -17.96
C GLU A 110 0.92 12.78 -16.83
N ILE A 111 2.15 12.23 -16.81
CA ILE A 111 2.61 11.29 -15.80
C ILE A 111 3.29 12.04 -14.66
N ASP A 112 2.68 12.05 -13.50
CA ASP A 112 3.25 12.55 -12.25
C ASP A 112 3.92 11.42 -11.43
N VAL A 113 3.30 10.23 -11.41
CA VAL A 113 3.70 9.07 -10.61
C VAL A 113 3.77 7.81 -11.47
N VAL A 114 4.79 7.01 -11.25
CA VAL A 114 4.89 5.64 -11.77
C VAL A 114 4.50 4.66 -10.67
N TYR A 115 3.52 3.80 -10.94
CA TYR A 115 3.14 2.72 -10.03
C TYR A 115 3.70 1.40 -10.55
N VAL A 116 4.71 0.88 -9.85
CA VAL A 116 5.40 -0.38 -10.19
C VAL A 116 4.63 -1.55 -9.60
N VAL A 117 4.07 -2.40 -10.49
CA VAL A 117 3.22 -3.55 -10.15
C VAL A 117 3.74 -4.79 -10.90
N LEU A 118 4.97 -5.16 -10.59
CA LEU A 118 5.75 -6.19 -11.26
C LEU A 118 6.11 -7.33 -10.28
N PRO A 119 6.71 -8.44 -10.74
CA PRO A 119 7.40 -9.37 -9.86
C PRO A 119 8.49 -8.66 -9.05
N ASN A 120 8.71 -9.10 -7.81
CA ASN A 120 9.55 -8.41 -6.82
C ASN A 120 10.94 -8.05 -7.33
N SER A 121 11.57 -8.94 -8.11
CA SER A 121 12.92 -8.73 -8.67
C SER A 121 13.03 -7.54 -9.64
N MET A 122 11.90 -7.07 -10.16
CA MET A 122 11.87 -5.95 -11.11
C MET A 122 11.58 -4.60 -10.41
N HIS A 123 11.23 -4.61 -9.13
CA HIS A 123 10.85 -3.40 -8.40
C HIS A 123 11.96 -2.36 -8.40
N ALA A 124 13.18 -2.78 -8.08
CA ALA A 124 14.33 -1.86 -7.99
C ALA A 124 14.64 -1.22 -9.35
N GLU A 125 14.75 -2.00 -10.41
CA GLU A 125 15.05 -1.50 -11.74
C GLU A 125 14.06 -0.42 -12.17
N TYR A 126 12.75 -0.73 -12.14
CA TYR A 126 11.73 0.20 -12.65
C TYR A 126 11.50 1.40 -11.73
N THR A 127 11.72 1.26 -10.42
CA THR A 127 11.75 2.40 -9.49
C THR A 127 12.89 3.36 -9.82
N ILE A 128 14.11 2.85 -10.00
CA ILE A 128 15.28 3.65 -10.32
C ILE A 128 15.12 4.35 -11.67
N ARG A 129 14.64 3.63 -12.69
CA ARG A 129 14.37 4.19 -14.02
C ARG A 129 13.29 5.29 -13.97
N ALA A 130 12.21 5.07 -13.22
CA ALA A 130 11.15 6.06 -13.02
C ALA A 130 11.66 7.33 -12.31
N ALA A 131 12.48 7.18 -11.27
CA ALA A 131 13.12 8.29 -10.58
C ALA A 131 14.02 9.10 -11.52
N LYS A 132 14.86 8.42 -12.32
CA LYS A 132 15.70 9.06 -13.36
C LYS A 132 14.90 9.75 -14.44
N ALA A 133 13.70 9.23 -14.76
CA ALA A 133 12.75 9.89 -15.67
C ALA A 133 12.03 11.10 -15.01
N GLY A 134 12.39 11.47 -13.79
CA GLY A 134 11.83 12.62 -13.08
C GLY A 134 10.42 12.38 -12.52
N LYS A 135 9.98 11.13 -12.36
CA LYS A 135 8.65 10.78 -11.84
C LYS A 135 8.72 10.37 -10.38
N HIS A 136 7.66 10.68 -9.61
CA HIS A 136 7.46 10.07 -8.30
C HIS A 136 7.16 8.59 -8.46
N VAL A 137 7.41 7.79 -7.41
CA VAL A 137 7.23 6.33 -7.49
C VAL A 137 6.36 5.81 -6.36
N LEU A 138 5.36 5.03 -6.72
CA LEU A 138 4.67 4.08 -5.86
C LEU A 138 5.09 2.69 -6.32
N CYS A 139 5.65 1.89 -5.43
CA CYS A 139 6.09 0.52 -5.74
C CYS A 139 5.33 -0.48 -4.88
N GLU A 140 4.86 -1.58 -5.47
CA GLU A 140 4.25 -2.66 -4.70
C GLU A 140 5.22 -3.24 -3.66
N LYS A 141 4.63 -3.84 -2.65
CA LYS A 141 5.35 -4.61 -1.63
C LYS A 141 5.73 -6.01 -2.18
N PRO A 142 6.81 -6.63 -1.68
CA PRO A 142 7.87 -6.05 -0.87
C PRO A 142 8.68 -5.03 -1.66
N MET A 143 9.39 -4.15 -0.99
CA MET A 143 10.13 -3.07 -1.66
C MET A 143 11.09 -3.58 -2.73
N ALA A 144 11.91 -4.59 -2.41
CA ALA A 144 12.78 -5.30 -3.33
C ALA A 144 13.18 -6.67 -2.75
N ASN A 145 13.97 -7.45 -3.50
CA ASN A 145 14.46 -8.76 -3.05
C ASN A 145 15.64 -8.67 -2.07
N THR A 146 16.39 -7.57 -2.07
CA THR A 146 17.56 -7.39 -1.21
C THR A 146 17.56 -6.02 -0.53
N VAL A 147 18.27 -5.91 0.61
CA VAL A 147 18.48 -4.63 1.30
C VAL A 147 19.27 -3.65 0.42
N ALA A 148 20.24 -4.14 -0.35
CA ALA A 148 21.02 -3.31 -1.26
C ALA A 148 20.14 -2.68 -2.35
N ASP A 149 19.20 -3.45 -2.93
CA ASP A 149 18.24 -2.94 -3.91
C ASP A 149 17.31 -1.90 -3.28
N CYS A 150 16.82 -2.16 -2.06
CA CYS A 150 16.01 -1.18 -1.33
C CYS A 150 16.76 0.14 -1.14
N GLN A 151 18.02 0.10 -0.74
CA GLN A 151 18.85 1.30 -0.57
C GLN A 151 19.04 2.02 -1.90
N ALA A 152 19.36 1.28 -2.97
CA ALA A 152 19.50 1.87 -4.31
C ALA A 152 18.23 2.58 -4.80
N MET A 153 17.04 2.06 -4.49
CA MET A 153 15.77 2.72 -4.80
C MET A 153 15.61 4.03 -4.02
N ILE A 154 15.94 4.03 -2.74
CA ILE A 154 15.90 5.22 -1.88
C ILE A 154 16.85 6.29 -2.41
N ASP A 155 18.09 5.91 -2.69
CA ASP A 155 19.14 6.81 -3.16
C ASP A 155 18.78 7.43 -4.52
N ALA A 156 18.28 6.63 -5.46
CA ALA A 156 17.86 7.11 -6.77
C ALA A 156 16.70 8.12 -6.69
N CYS A 157 15.70 7.83 -5.87
CA CYS A 157 14.57 8.74 -5.68
C CYS A 157 15.00 10.03 -4.96
N SER A 158 15.88 9.93 -3.96
CA SER A 158 16.43 11.07 -3.24
C SER A 158 17.29 11.96 -4.16
N ALA A 159 18.19 11.38 -4.94
CA ALA A 159 19.03 12.10 -5.88
C ALA A 159 18.23 12.83 -6.97
N ALA A 160 17.11 12.24 -7.40
CA ALA A 160 16.20 12.86 -8.36
C ALA A 160 15.22 13.88 -7.71
N ASN A 161 15.24 14.05 -6.41
CA ASN A 161 14.25 14.80 -5.63
C ASN A 161 12.81 14.32 -5.95
N ARG A 162 12.62 12.98 -5.95
CA ARG A 162 11.33 12.33 -6.17
C ARG A 162 10.93 11.53 -4.93
N LYS A 163 9.62 11.47 -4.68
CA LYS A 163 9.08 10.71 -3.57
C LYS A 163 9.01 9.23 -3.95
N LEU A 164 9.36 8.37 -3.01
CA LEU A 164 9.16 6.92 -3.07
C LEU A 164 8.18 6.51 -1.97
N MET A 165 7.19 5.73 -2.34
CA MET A 165 6.25 5.11 -1.41
C MET A 165 6.12 3.63 -1.75
N ILE A 166 6.07 2.78 -0.72
CA ILE A 166 5.81 1.35 -0.88
C ILE A 166 4.35 1.03 -0.58
N GLY A 167 3.74 0.21 -1.40
CA GLY A 167 2.30 -0.09 -1.43
C GLY A 167 1.79 -0.96 -0.27
N TYR A 168 2.16 -0.65 0.95
CA TYR A 168 1.58 -1.29 2.16
C TYR A 168 0.16 -0.76 2.41
N ARG A 169 -0.77 -1.15 1.54
CA ARG A 169 -2.14 -0.63 1.51
C ARG A 169 -2.90 -0.76 2.84
N LEU A 170 -2.68 -1.85 3.58
CA LEU A 170 -3.36 -2.08 4.85
C LEU A 170 -3.08 -0.99 5.89
N ARG A 171 -1.89 -0.36 5.86
CA ARG A 171 -1.58 0.75 6.75
C ARG A 171 -2.58 1.92 6.64
N TYR A 172 -3.14 2.15 5.47
CA TYR A 172 -4.02 3.28 5.17
C TYR A 172 -5.51 2.93 5.25
N GLU A 173 -5.82 1.67 5.56
CA GLU A 173 -7.18 1.23 5.77
C GLU A 173 -7.75 1.81 7.08
N PRO A 174 -9.01 2.32 7.09
CA PRO A 174 -9.58 2.97 8.27
C PRO A 174 -9.58 2.10 9.54
N MET A 175 -9.83 0.80 9.40
CA MET A 175 -9.81 -0.13 10.55
C MET A 175 -8.40 -0.30 11.11
N THR A 176 -7.41 -0.43 10.24
CA THR A 176 -5.99 -0.51 10.65
C THR A 176 -5.54 0.79 11.31
N GLN A 177 -5.91 1.95 10.78
CA GLN A 177 -5.63 3.24 11.41
C GLN A 177 -6.26 3.35 12.81
N LYS A 178 -7.49 2.88 12.97
CA LYS A 178 -8.16 2.84 14.29
C LYS A 178 -7.44 1.89 15.24
N ALA A 179 -7.03 0.70 14.77
CA ALA A 179 -6.28 -0.26 15.57
C ALA A 179 -4.92 0.31 16.03
N ILE A 180 -4.20 1.01 15.13
CA ILE A 180 -2.93 1.69 15.48
C ILE A 180 -3.17 2.74 16.56
N ALA A 181 -4.19 3.59 16.40
CA ALA A 181 -4.51 4.64 17.38
C ALA A 181 -4.84 4.05 18.75
N LEU A 182 -5.63 2.97 18.80
CA LEU A 182 -5.97 2.27 20.05
C LEU A 182 -4.75 1.62 20.68
N ALA A 183 -3.93 0.93 19.88
CA ALA A 183 -2.74 0.24 20.34
C ALA A 183 -1.68 1.18 20.94
N GLN A 184 -1.67 2.44 20.51
CA GLN A 184 -0.75 3.48 21.00
C GLN A 184 -1.36 4.33 22.13
N SER A 185 -2.60 4.06 22.55
CA SER A 185 -3.27 4.73 23.65
C SER A 185 -3.21 3.86 24.91
N ALA A 186 -2.32 4.21 25.83
CA ALA A 186 -2.19 3.51 27.11
C ALA A 186 -3.48 3.60 27.96
N ASP A 187 -4.22 4.70 27.84
CA ASP A 187 -5.46 4.92 28.58
C ASP A 187 -6.59 4.01 28.11
N ASP A 188 -6.60 3.64 26.81
CA ASP A 188 -7.67 2.81 26.23
C ASP A 188 -7.41 1.31 26.36
N MET A 189 -6.17 0.85 26.16
CA MET A 189 -5.83 -0.57 26.08
C MET A 189 -4.74 -1.02 27.06
N GLY A 190 -4.05 -0.09 27.71
CA GLY A 190 -2.86 -0.38 28.49
C GLY A 190 -1.68 -0.79 27.59
N ASP A 191 -0.65 -1.38 28.22
CA ASP A 191 0.56 -1.82 27.51
C ASP A 191 0.34 -3.10 26.72
N ILE A 192 0.71 -3.10 25.45
CA ILE A 192 0.79 -4.32 24.64
C ILE A 192 1.91 -5.20 25.20
N LYS A 193 1.61 -6.49 25.42
CA LYS A 193 2.58 -7.49 25.89
C LYS A 193 2.95 -8.49 24.80
N GLN A 194 2.00 -8.81 23.93
CA GLN A 194 2.19 -9.78 22.84
C GLN A 194 1.34 -9.39 21.64
N ILE A 195 1.87 -9.63 20.44
CA ILE A 195 1.14 -9.50 19.17
C ILE A 195 1.34 -10.80 18.39
N THR A 196 0.25 -11.49 18.07
CA THR A 196 0.28 -12.66 17.20
C THR A 196 -0.40 -12.35 15.88
N ALA A 197 0.21 -12.74 14.77
CA ALA A 197 -0.35 -12.59 13.44
C ALA A 197 -0.11 -13.83 12.60
N GLU A 198 -1.14 -14.27 11.90
CA GLU A 198 -1.08 -15.41 11.00
C GLU A 198 -1.64 -14.99 9.63
N ALA A 199 -0.97 -15.40 8.56
CA ALA A 199 -1.41 -15.16 7.20
C ALA A 199 -0.92 -16.25 6.26
N GLY A 200 -1.76 -16.66 5.33
CA GLY A 200 -1.40 -17.66 4.33
C GLY A 200 -2.50 -17.86 3.29
N PHE A 201 -2.13 -18.51 2.21
CA PHE A 201 -3.07 -18.96 1.18
C PHE A 201 -2.52 -20.19 0.46
N ASN A 202 -3.40 -20.95 -0.19
CA ASN A 202 -2.97 -22.07 -0.99
C ASN A 202 -2.54 -21.60 -2.39
N ILE A 203 -1.25 -21.71 -2.67
CA ILE A 203 -0.70 -21.48 -4.00
C ILE A 203 -0.91 -22.74 -4.85
N ARG A 204 -1.95 -22.72 -5.68
CA ARG A 204 -2.38 -23.90 -6.45
C ARG A 204 -1.56 -24.16 -7.69
N ASP A 205 -1.19 -23.09 -8.38
CA ASP A 205 -0.47 -23.13 -9.64
C ASP A 205 1.04 -23.26 -9.39
N PRO A 206 1.68 -24.38 -9.81
CA PRO A 206 3.11 -24.59 -9.59
C PRO A 206 4.01 -23.68 -10.43
N ASP A 207 3.48 -23.06 -11.49
CA ASP A 207 4.24 -22.17 -12.38
C ASP A 207 4.17 -20.68 -11.97
N GLN A 208 3.60 -20.40 -10.81
CA GLN A 208 3.54 -19.06 -10.24
C GLN A 208 4.94 -18.48 -10.02
N TRP A 209 5.16 -17.25 -10.50
CA TRP A 209 6.43 -16.53 -10.30
C TRP A 209 6.86 -16.42 -8.81
N ARG A 210 5.89 -16.47 -7.88
CA ARG A 210 6.13 -16.48 -6.43
C ARG A 210 6.89 -17.70 -5.93
N LEU A 211 6.89 -18.78 -6.68
CA LEU A 211 7.62 -20.02 -6.38
C LEU A 211 9.04 -20.02 -6.98
N ASN A 212 9.37 -19.03 -7.81
CA ASN A 212 10.70 -18.83 -8.34
C ASN A 212 11.49 -17.84 -7.45
N ARG A 213 12.54 -18.32 -6.79
CA ARG A 213 13.36 -17.52 -5.85
C ARG A 213 13.96 -16.27 -6.49
N LYS A 214 14.38 -16.36 -7.76
CA LYS A 214 14.98 -15.21 -8.47
C LYS A 214 13.95 -14.08 -8.66
N LEU A 215 12.72 -14.43 -8.95
CA LEU A 215 11.64 -13.45 -9.18
C LEU A 215 11.04 -12.94 -7.86
N ALA A 216 10.84 -13.83 -6.89
CA ALA A 216 10.12 -13.53 -5.65
C ALA A 216 11.03 -13.09 -4.48
N GLY A 217 12.32 -13.49 -4.50
CA GLY A 217 13.26 -13.22 -3.41
C GLY A 217 13.15 -14.20 -2.23
N GLY A 218 12.02 -14.90 -2.07
CA GLY A 218 11.73 -15.86 -1.00
C GLY A 218 10.28 -16.32 -1.09
N GLY A 219 9.85 -17.10 -0.12
CA GLY A 219 8.49 -17.65 -0.03
C GLY A 219 7.51 -16.73 0.70
N PRO A 220 6.73 -17.30 1.66
CA PRO A 220 5.62 -16.60 2.30
C PRO A 220 6.02 -15.36 3.09
N LEU A 221 7.25 -15.25 3.60
CA LEU A 221 7.68 -14.03 4.27
C LEU A 221 7.62 -12.82 3.33
N MET A 222 8.12 -12.98 2.10
CA MET A 222 8.19 -11.90 1.12
C MET A 222 6.81 -11.49 0.59
N ASP A 223 5.85 -12.40 0.53
CA ASP A 223 4.52 -12.09 -0.01
C ASP A 223 3.51 -11.73 1.08
N MET A 224 3.35 -12.57 2.10
CA MET A 224 2.33 -12.44 3.15
C MET A 224 2.90 -12.04 4.51
N GLY A 225 4.01 -12.62 4.94
CA GLY A 225 4.62 -12.33 6.23
C GLY A 225 5.05 -10.89 6.41
N ILE A 226 5.35 -10.21 5.29
CA ILE A 226 5.67 -8.77 5.30
C ILE A 226 4.51 -7.91 5.81
N TYR A 227 3.25 -8.32 5.67
CA TYR A 227 2.10 -7.64 6.25
C TYR A 227 2.07 -7.79 7.77
N ALA A 228 2.33 -9.01 8.28
CA ALA A 228 2.43 -9.29 9.72
C ALA A 228 3.57 -8.49 10.35
N LEU A 229 4.76 -8.52 9.72
CA LEU A 229 5.92 -7.74 10.15
C LEU A 229 5.61 -6.24 10.25
N ASN A 230 4.96 -5.67 9.23
CA ASN A 230 4.57 -4.27 9.27
C ASN A 230 3.50 -3.98 10.34
N ALA A 231 2.49 -4.87 10.49
CA ALA A 231 1.45 -4.70 11.50
C ALA A 231 2.03 -4.64 12.92
N VAL A 232 2.95 -5.53 13.25
CA VAL A 232 3.62 -5.54 14.56
C VAL A 232 4.38 -4.23 14.81
N ARG A 233 5.11 -3.72 13.80
CA ARG A 233 5.82 -2.44 13.90
C ARG A 233 4.88 -1.25 14.06
N TYR A 234 3.74 -1.23 13.36
CA TYR A 234 2.75 -0.14 13.48
C TYR A 234 2.04 -0.14 14.82
N LEU A 235 1.64 -1.32 15.30
CA LEU A 235 0.92 -1.46 16.56
C LEU A 235 1.82 -1.20 17.75
N SER A 236 3.04 -1.73 17.76
CA SER A 236 3.99 -1.50 18.85
C SER A 236 4.60 -0.10 18.84
N GLY A 237 4.66 0.57 17.67
CA GLY A 237 5.40 1.82 17.49
C GLY A 237 6.92 1.66 17.65
N GLN A 238 7.45 0.45 17.58
CA GLN A 238 8.84 0.12 17.86
C GLN A 238 9.48 -0.70 16.72
N GLU A 239 10.81 -0.70 16.70
CA GLU A 239 11.58 -1.60 15.85
C GLU A 239 12.07 -2.81 16.67
N PRO A 240 12.08 -4.02 16.09
CA PRO A 240 12.56 -5.21 16.76
C PRO A 240 14.07 -5.14 16.99
N ILE A 241 14.52 -5.72 18.12
CA ILE A 241 15.95 -5.81 18.47
C ILE A 241 16.51 -7.23 18.30
N GLU A 242 15.65 -8.23 18.20
CA GLU A 242 16.01 -9.64 18.02
C GLU A 242 14.97 -10.32 17.15
N VAL A 243 15.42 -11.28 16.36
CA VAL A 243 14.57 -12.16 15.55
C VAL A 243 15.04 -13.60 15.66
N SER A 244 14.10 -14.52 15.83
CA SER A 244 14.30 -15.96 15.61
C SER A 244 13.28 -16.47 14.62
N ALA A 245 13.67 -17.43 13.77
CA ALA A 245 12.78 -17.94 12.73
C ALA A 245 13.07 -19.42 12.43
N VAL A 246 12.03 -20.12 12.00
CA VAL A 246 12.08 -21.47 11.44
C VAL A 246 11.26 -21.53 10.17
N SER A 247 11.78 -22.18 9.14
CA SER A 247 11.07 -22.41 7.88
C SER A 247 10.93 -23.90 7.62
N TYR A 248 9.89 -24.23 6.83
CA TYR A 248 9.61 -25.59 6.42
C TYR A 248 9.07 -25.64 5.00
N SER A 249 9.38 -26.74 4.32
CA SER A 249 8.79 -27.10 3.02
C SER A 249 8.47 -28.59 3.02
N THR A 250 7.30 -28.96 2.51
CA THR A 250 6.87 -30.35 2.38
C THR A 250 7.87 -31.11 1.49
N PRO A 251 8.50 -32.18 2.00
CA PRO A 251 9.47 -32.96 1.25
C PRO A 251 8.84 -33.51 -0.05
N GLY A 252 9.51 -33.26 -1.18
CA GLY A 252 9.06 -33.75 -2.49
C GLY A 252 7.98 -32.91 -3.17
N ASP A 253 7.43 -31.88 -2.55
CA ASP A 253 6.50 -30.98 -3.21
C ASP A 253 7.24 -30.09 -4.24
N PRO A 254 6.89 -30.21 -5.55
CA PRO A 254 7.59 -29.47 -6.58
C PRO A 254 7.42 -27.94 -6.50
N ARG A 255 6.40 -27.46 -5.80
CA ARG A 255 6.13 -26.02 -5.65
C ARG A 255 7.19 -25.31 -4.77
N PHE A 256 7.73 -26.02 -3.80
CA PHE A 256 8.62 -25.44 -2.77
C PHE A 256 10.07 -25.87 -2.91
N LYS A 257 10.53 -26.08 -4.18
CA LYS A 257 11.94 -26.42 -4.46
C LYS A 257 12.89 -25.24 -4.28
N GLU A 258 12.43 -24.03 -4.58
CA GLU A 258 13.26 -22.83 -4.59
C GLU A 258 12.97 -21.90 -3.42
N VAL A 259 11.76 -21.98 -2.85
CA VAL A 259 11.30 -21.11 -1.76
C VAL A 259 10.69 -21.95 -0.65
N GLU A 260 10.69 -21.43 0.57
CA GLU A 260 10.03 -22.05 1.69
C GLU A 260 8.49 -22.04 1.53
N GLU A 261 7.82 -23.08 2.03
CA GLU A 261 6.35 -23.20 2.06
C GLU A 261 5.77 -22.42 3.25
N THR A 262 6.44 -22.53 4.40
CA THR A 262 6.00 -21.96 5.66
C THR A 262 7.17 -21.32 6.38
N ILE A 263 6.91 -20.22 7.06
CA ILE A 263 7.85 -19.60 7.98
C ILE A 263 7.11 -19.18 9.25
N ALA A 264 7.69 -19.48 10.40
CA ALA A 264 7.31 -18.90 11.68
C ALA A 264 8.49 -18.08 12.21
N PHE A 265 8.22 -16.91 12.75
CA PHE A 265 9.25 -16.06 13.33
C PHE A 265 8.74 -15.33 14.55
N GLU A 266 9.63 -15.11 15.52
CA GLU A 266 9.40 -14.33 16.72
C GLU A 266 10.26 -13.07 16.65
N LEU A 267 9.68 -11.94 17.01
CA LEU A 267 10.34 -10.66 17.12
C LEU A 267 10.32 -10.22 18.58
N ARG A 268 11.46 -9.74 19.08
CA ARG A 268 11.55 -9.14 20.41
C ARG A 268 11.83 -7.66 20.33
N PHE A 269 11.18 -6.92 21.18
CA PHE A 269 11.29 -5.45 21.26
C PHE A 269 11.90 -5.02 22.59
N LYS A 270 12.51 -3.84 22.59
CA LYS A 270 13.16 -3.30 23.78
C LYS A 270 12.22 -3.16 24.99
N SER A 271 10.93 -2.95 24.74
CA SER A 271 9.89 -2.88 25.78
C SER A 271 9.51 -4.22 26.40
N GLY A 272 9.98 -5.34 25.87
CA GLY A 272 9.61 -6.70 26.26
C GLY A 272 8.39 -7.25 25.50
N ILE A 273 7.86 -6.55 24.51
CA ILE A 273 6.84 -7.11 23.59
C ILE A 273 7.46 -8.24 22.77
N VAL A 274 6.70 -9.30 22.56
CA VAL A 274 7.01 -10.43 21.65
C VAL A 274 5.88 -10.62 20.64
#